data_a35372a7b170877e7d1ecd86b68b3303
#
_entry.id   a35372a7b170877e7d1ecd86b68b3303
#
_cell.length_a   1.000
_cell.length_b   1.000
_cell.length_c   1.000
_cell.angle_alpha   90.00
_cell.angle_beta   90.00
_cell.angle_gamma   90.00
#
_symmetry.space_group_name_H-M   'P 1'
#
loop_
_entity.id
_entity.type
_entity.pdbx_description
1 polymer ?
#
loop_
_entity_poly.entity_id
_entity_poly.type
_entity_poly.pdbx_seq_one_letter_code
_entity_poly.pdbx_strand_id
1 'polypeptide(L)'
;MWSNDHTERFPWQVPVAEGGTKEFAHLPYAVLHYVVVSNELNSPKILTCPQDPNRIRTNVWDAPLHVSLSYFAGLNADETNPDTILAGDRNVSTSSSTVTGLLTVQNARDLQATKDIHKTFVHVALVDGSAAQLNPADLRKAAAVEMKALTNQPMRLVIP
;
A
#
# COMPACT_ATOMS: atom_id res chain seq x y z
N MET A 1 9.92 -0.83 -16.11
CA MET A 1 9.06 -0.75 -14.90
C MET A 1 7.94 0.23 -15.20
N TRP A 2 6.70 -0.03 -14.78
CA TRP A 2 5.50 0.74 -15.16
C TRP A 2 5.66 2.27 -14.96
N SER A 3 6.23 2.71 -13.83
CA SER A 3 6.46 4.13 -13.54
C SER A 3 7.38 4.82 -14.54
N ASN A 4 8.41 4.14 -15.07
CA ASN A 4 9.31 4.70 -16.07
C ASN A 4 8.56 5.08 -17.36
N ASP A 5 7.57 4.25 -17.75
CA ASP A 5 6.75 4.49 -18.95
C ASP A 5 5.72 5.62 -18.73
N HIS A 6 5.52 6.03 -17.45
CA HIS A 6 4.55 7.04 -17.03
C HIS A 6 5.20 8.25 -16.35
N THR A 7 6.44 8.60 -16.75
CA THR A 7 7.18 9.78 -16.26
C THR A 7 7.40 9.76 -14.74
N GLU A 8 7.92 8.63 -14.24
CA GLU A 8 8.23 8.41 -12.81
C GLU A 8 7.03 8.63 -11.87
N ARG A 9 5.83 8.29 -12.34
CA ARG A 9 4.58 8.39 -11.56
C ARG A 9 4.03 7.00 -11.24
N PHE A 10 3.43 6.87 -10.06
CA PHE A 10 2.70 5.66 -9.67
C PHE A 10 1.27 5.63 -10.25
N PRO A 11 0.61 4.45 -10.31
CA PRO A 11 -0.71 4.30 -10.90
C PRO A 11 -1.76 5.32 -10.41
N TRP A 12 -1.78 5.61 -9.12
CA TRP A 12 -2.72 6.56 -8.50
C TRP A 12 -2.39 8.04 -8.77
N GLN A 13 -1.31 8.33 -9.45
CA GLN A 13 -0.93 9.69 -9.88
C GLN A 13 -1.23 9.91 -11.37
N VAL A 14 -1.49 8.84 -12.12
CA VAL A 14 -1.71 8.85 -13.57
C VAL A 14 -3.20 8.72 -13.87
N PRO A 15 -3.77 9.56 -14.76
CA PRO A 15 -5.16 9.45 -15.18
C PRO A 15 -5.50 8.08 -15.79
N VAL A 16 -6.74 7.65 -15.66
CA VAL A 16 -7.24 6.41 -16.28
C VAL A 16 -7.09 6.46 -17.80
N ALA A 17 -7.31 7.61 -18.40
CA ALA A 17 -7.13 7.81 -19.86
C ALA A 17 -5.67 7.58 -20.32
N GLU A 18 -4.70 7.65 -19.41
CA GLU A 18 -3.28 7.39 -19.64
C GLU A 18 -2.84 6.03 -19.08
N GLY A 19 -3.78 5.16 -18.71
CA GLY A 19 -3.50 3.82 -18.18
C GLY A 19 -3.31 3.74 -16.67
N GLY A 20 -3.53 4.83 -15.93
CA GLY A 20 -3.41 4.86 -14.47
C GLY A 20 -4.71 4.61 -13.72
N THR A 21 -4.75 5.05 -12.45
CA THR A 21 -5.89 4.85 -11.54
C THR A 21 -6.19 6.09 -10.69
N LYS A 22 -5.78 7.27 -11.13
CA LYS A 22 -5.87 8.52 -10.37
C LYS A 22 -7.28 8.84 -9.90
N GLU A 23 -8.27 8.62 -10.74
CA GLU A 23 -9.68 8.89 -10.45
C GLU A 23 -10.22 7.96 -9.37
N PHE A 24 -9.56 6.83 -9.13
CA PHE A 24 -9.92 5.84 -8.10
C PHE A 24 -9.13 6.00 -6.79
N ALA A 25 -8.15 6.90 -6.73
CA ALA A 25 -7.28 7.07 -5.54
C ALA A 25 -8.02 7.54 -4.27
N HIS A 26 -9.28 7.98 -4.41
CA HIS A 26 -10.14 8.34 -3.27
C HIS A 26 -11.14 7.24 -2.90
N LEU A 27 -11.16 6.13 -3.65
CA LEU A 27 -12.08 5.01 -3.44
C LEU A 27 -11.41 3.89 -2.61
N PRO A 28 -12.20 3.07 -1.91
CA PRO A 28 -11.70 2.00 -1.06
C PRO A 28 -11.29 0.74 -1.84
N TYR A 29 -10.72 0.88 -3.03
CA TYR A 29 -10.44 -0.24 -3.94
C TYR A 29 -8.94 -0.40 -4.21
N ALA A 30 -8.19 -0.84 -3.18
CA ALA A 30 -6.74 -1.08 -3.29
C ALA A 30 -6.37 -1.94 -4.52
N VAL A 31 -7.18 -2.93 -4.84
CA VAL A 31 -6.93 -3.89 -5.92
C VAL A 31 -6.73 -3.22 -7.28
N LEU A 32 -7.40 -2.10 -7.55
CA LEU A 32 -7.29 -1.40 -8.85
C LEU A 32 -5.86 -0.91 -9.12
N HIS A 33 -5.16 -0.50 -8.07
CA HIS A 33 -3.78 -0.01 -8.18
C HIS A 33 -2.78 -1.14 -8.48
N TYR A 34 -3.11 -2.38 -8.12
CA TYR A 34 -2.29 -3.57 -8.40
C TYR A 34 -2.60 -4.19 -9.76
N VAL A 35 -3.86 -4.16 -10.19
CA VAL A 35 -4.28 -4.74 -11.49
C VAL A 35 -3.62 -4.01 -12.65
N VAL A 36 -3.51 -2.70 -12.59
CA VAL A 36 -2.93 -1.90 -13.68
C VAL A 36 -1.43 -2.19 -13.90
N VAL A 37 -0.74 -2.68 -12.87
CA VAL A 37 0.67 -3.12 -12.95
C VAL A 37 0.83 -4.65 -13.05
N SER A 38 -0.22 -5.35 -13.47
CA SER A 38 -0.24 -6.83 -13.53
C SER A 38 0.85 -7.42 -14.44
N ASN A 39 1.22 -6.71 -15.51
CA ASN A 39 2.27 -7.14 -16.42
C ASN A 39 3.65 -7.18 -15.72
N GLU A 40 3.94 -6.21 -14.87
CA GLU A 40 5.18 -6.16 -14.08
C GLU A 40 5.18 -7.18 -12.95
N LEU A 41 4.03 -7.39 -12.33
CA LEU A 41 3.88 -8.33 -11.24
C LEU A 41 3.89 -9.79 -11.70
N ASN A 42 3.63 -10.05 -12.97
CA ASN A 42 3.64 -11.35 -13.64
C ASN A 42 2.59 -12.34 -13.08
N SER A 43 2.50 -12.53 -11.77
CA SER A 43 1.56 -13.48 -11.15
C SER A 43 0.84 -12.85 -9.96
N PRO A 44 -0.49 -12.98 -9.86
CA PRO A 44 -1.25 -12.46 -8.71
C PRO A 44 -0.95 -13.20 -7.40
N LYS A 45 -0.23 -14.32 -7.45
CA LYS A 45 0.22 -15.04 -6.23
C LYS A 45 1.00 -14.16 -5.26
N ILE A 46 1.73 -13.16 -5.77
CA ILE A 46 2.54 -12.26 -4.94
C ILE A 46 1.68 -11.29 -4.13
N LEU A 47 0.42 -11.09 -4.50
CA LEU A 47 -0.50 -10.20 -3.80
C LEU A 47 -1.02 -10.78 -2.48
N THR A 48 -0.76 -12.06 -2.23
CA THR A 48 -1.23 -12.73 -1.01
C THR A 48 -0.06 -13.04 -0.09
N CYS A 49 -0.07 -12.48 1.12
CA CYS A 49 0.85 -12.87 2.17
C CYS A 49 0.55 -14.31 2.62
N PRO A 50 1.53 -15.22 2.67
CA PRO A 50 1.31 -16.61 3.10
C PRO A 50 0.81 -16.75 4.55
N GLN A 51 1.02 -15.72 5.38
CA GLN A 51 0.58 -15.68 6.78
C GLN A 51 -0.74 -14.93 6.97
N ASP A 52 -1.38 -14.46 5.90
CA ASP A 52 -2.69 -13.82 6.00
C ASP A 52 -3.81 -14.88 5.92
N PRO A 53 -4.44 -15.24 7.06
CA PRO A 53 -5.44 -16.31 7.10
C PRO A 53 -6.77 -15.90 6.45
N ASN A 54 -6.95 -14.61 6.18
CA ASN A 54 -8.20 -14.06 5.65
C ASN A 54 -8.13 -13.78 4.14
N ARG A 55 -7.07 -14.25 3.47
CA ARG A 55 -6.88 -14.06 2.03
C ARG A 55 -6.72 -15.39 1.30
N ILE A 56 -7.27 -15.46 0.11
CA ILE A 56 -7.24 -16.66 -0.74
C ILE A 56 -6.23 -16.43 -1.86
N ARG A 57 -5.18 -17.24 -1.87
CA ARG A 57 -4.15 -17.16 -2.90
C ARG A 57 -4.71 -17.60 -4.26
N THR A 58 -4.50 -16.79 -5.28
CA THR A 58 -4.87 -17.10 -6.67
C THR A 58 -3.67 -17.00 -7.59
N ASN A 59 -3.74 -17.71 -8.73
CA ASN A 59 -2.77 -17.61 -9.83
C ASN A 59 -3.41 -17.04 -11.11
N VAL A 60 -4.64 -16.54 -11.01
CA VAL A 60 -5.42 -16.05 -12.15
C VAL A 60 -5.80 -14.58 -11.89
N TRP A 61 -5.45 -13.71 -12.83
CA TRP A 61 -5.76 -12.28 -12.73
C TRP A 61 -7.26 -11.96 -12.85
N ASP A 62 -8.03 -12.82 -13.52
CA ASP A 62 -9.48 -12.68 -13.65
C ASP A 62 -10.26 -13.16 -12.41
N ALA A 63 -9.56 -13.66 -11.38
CA ALA A 63 -10.17 -14.00 -10.10
C ALA A 63 -10.61 -12.75 -9.33
N PRO A 64 -11.49 -12.89 -8.32
CA PRO A 64 -11.88 -11.79 -7.45
C PRO A 64 -10.72 -11.37 -6.54
N LEU A 65 -9.76 -10.61 -7.07
CA LEU A 65 -8.50 -10.25 -6.43
C LEU A 65 -8.66 -9.49 -5.10
N HIS A 66 -9.82 -8.88 -4.84
CA HIS A 66 -10.11 -8.23 -3.56
C HIS A 66 -10.07 -9.19 -2.36
N VAL A 67 -10.33 -10.49 -2.58
CA VAL A 67 -10.19 -11.53 -1.54
C VAL A 67 -8.78 -12.13 -1.48
N SER A 68 -7.90 -11.73 -2.39
CA SER A 68 -6.53 -12.25 -2.50
C SER A 68 -5.46 -11.23 -2.08
N LEU A 69 -5.82 -9.95 -1.99
CA LEU A 69 -4.88 -8.88 -1.73
C LEU A 69 -4.62 -8.72 -0.23
N SER A 70 -3.37 -8.91 0.18
CA SER A 70 -2.90 -8.75 1.57
C SER A 70 -2.19 -7.42 1.83
N TYR A 71 -2.00 -6.59 0.81
CA TYR A 71 -1.16 -5.40 0.90
C TYR A 71 -1.94 -4.12 0.61
N PHE A 72 -1.72 -3.11 1.42
CA PHE A 72 -2.17 -1.75 1.13
C PHE A 72 -1.30 -1.08 0.07
N ALA A 73 -1.81 -0.04 -0.58
CA ALA A 73 -1.02 0.89 -1.39
C ALA A 73 -0.88 2.23 -0.68
N GLY A 74 0.34 2.79 -0.67
CA GLY A 74 0.67 4.10 -0.12
C GLY A 74 0.43 5.18 -1.16
N LEU A 75 -0.69 5.90 -1.07
CA LEU A 75 -1.11 6.86 -2.09
C LEU A 75 -0.27 8.15 -2.13
N ASN A 76 0.59 8.36 -1.14
CA ASN A 76 1.54 9.46 -1.09
C ASN A 76 2.93 9.08 -1.60
N ALA A 77 3.15 7.82 -1.97
CA ALA A 77 4.43 7.39 -2.52
C ALA A 77 4.79 8.22 -3.76
N ASP A 78 6.04 8.67 -3.81
CA ASP A 78 6.55 9.56 -4.83
C ASP A 78 8.01 9.18 -5.15
N GLU A 79 8.34 8.96 -6.41
CA GLU A 79 9.69 8.55 -6.84
C GLU A 79 10.77 9.58 -6.47
N THR A 80 10.40 10.83 -6.27
CA THR A 80 11.33 11.87 -5.80
C THR A 80 11.63 11.78 -4.30
N ASN A 81 10.86 10.97 -3.56
CA ASN A 81 10.97 10.79 -2.12
C ASN A 81 11.16 9.30 -1.78
N PRO A 82 12.39 8.78 -1.86
CA PRO A 82 12.68 7.34 -1.77
C PRO A 82 12.27 6.69 -0.45
N ASP A 83 12.17 7.46 0.64
CA ASP A 83 11.78 6.99 1.97
C ASP A 83 10.26 6.87 2.17
N THR A 84 9.45 7.18 1.14
CA THR A 84 7.99 7.06 1.25
C THR A 84 7.53 5.61 1.10
N ILE A 85 6.47 5.26 1.82
CA ILE A 85 5.93 3.89 1.83
C ILE A 85 5.10 3.66 0.57
N LEU A 86 5.55 2.73 -0.26
CA LEU A 86 4.90 2.33 -1.50
C LEU A 86 3.76 1.32 -1.26
N ALA A 87 4.03 0.32 -0.44
CA ALA A 87 3.08 -0.75 -0.12
C ALA A 87 3.42 -1.38 1.23
N GLY A 88 2.51 -2.12 1.81
CA GLY A 88 2.79 -2.88 3.03
C GLY A 88 1.65 -3.78 3.45
N ASP A 89 1.87 -4.59 4.49
CA ASP A 89 0.85 -5.49 5.02
C ASP A 89 -0.40 -4.73 5.47
N ARG A 90 -1.58 -5.26 5.12
CA ARG A 90 -2.88 -4.64 5.44
C ARG A 90 -3.21 -4.50 6.93
N ASN A 91 -2.41 -5.10 7.83
CA ASN A 91 -2.64 -5.07 9.27
C ASN A 91 -2.23 -3.74 9.92
N VAL A 92 -2.63 -2.63 9.33
CA VAL A 92 -2.44 -1.27 9.84
C VAL A 92 -3.77 -0.59 10.13
N SER A 93 -3.79 0.28 11.14
CA SER A 93 -4.98 1.03 11.56
C SER A 93 -4.59 2.29 12.32
N THR A 94 -5.52 3.23 12.46
CA THR A 94 -5.44 4.34 13.43
C THR A 94 -6.34 4.12 14.65
N SER A 95 -6.96 2.96 14.73
CA SER A 95 -7.79 2.52 15.86
C SER A 95 -7.40 1.10 16.26
N SER A 96 -7.97 0.58 17.32
CA SER A 96 -7.70 -0.80 17.76
C SER A 96 -8.33 -1.89 16.91
N SER A 97 -9.11 -1.52 15.89
CA SER A 97 -9.76 -2.44 14.96
C SER A 97 -9.17 -2.33 13.56
N THR A 98 -9.21 -3.44 12.83
CA THR A 98 -8.82 -3.49 11.41
C THR A 98 -9.69 -2.56 10.58
N VAL A 99 -9.07 -1.84 9.67
CA VAL A 99 -9.72 -0.92 8.73
C VAL A 99 -9.60 -1.51 7.32
N THR A 100 -10.64 -1.34 6.53
CA THR A 100 -10.60 -1.57 5.08
C THR A 100 -10.98 -0.29 4.36
N GLY A 101 -10.44 -0.09 3.18
CA GLY A 101 -10.70 1.12 2.39
C GLY A 101 -9.65 2.21 2.61
N LEU A 102 -10.04 3.46 2.43
CA LEU A 102 -9.13 4.60 2.52
C LEU A 102 -8.85 4.96 3.98
N LEU A 103 -7.62 4.75 4.43
CA LEU A 103 -7.12 5.18 5.74
C LEU A 103 -6.34 6.49 5.57
N THR A 104 -6.77 7.54 6.26
CA THR A 104 -6.06 8.82 6.34
C THR A 104 -5.45 8.98 7.73
N VAL A 105 -4.13 9.01 7.79
CA VAL A 105 -3.35 9.15 9.02
C VAL A 105 -3.00 10.63 9.20
N GLN A 106 -3.65 11.29 10.14
CA GLN A 106 -3.42 12.72 10.44
C GLN A 106 -2.18 12.94 11.31
N ASN A 107 -1.84 11.95 12.14
CA ASN A 107 -0.68 11.99 13.01
C ASN A 107 0.00 10.62 13.00
N ALA A 108 1.29 10.59 12.71
CA ALA A 108 2.06 9.34 12.66
C ALA A 108 1.98 8.52 13.97
N ARG A 109 1.76 9.17 15.12
CA ARG A 109 1.61 8.50 16.43
C ARG A 109 0.36 7.62 16.51
N ASP A 110 -0.66 7.91 15.71
CA ASP A 110 -1.93 7.18 15.70
C ASP A 110 -1.84 5.89 14.90
N LEU A 111 -0.81 5.76 14.04
CA LEU A 111 -0.63 4.57 13.22
C LEU A 111 -0.20 3.38 14.08
N GLN A 112 -0.91 2.27 13.95
CA GLN A 112 -0.74 1.05 14.72
C GLN A 112 -0.72 -0.16 13.81
N ALA A 113 0.01 -1.20 14.22
CA ALA A 113 -0.10 -2.53 13.65
C ALA A 113 -1.19 -3.33 14.38
N THR A 114 -2.09 -3.97 13.64
CA THR A 114 -3.07 -4.92 14.20
C THR A 114 -2.46 -6.33 14.27
N LYS A 115 -3.14 -7.24 14.97
CA LYS A 115 -2.64 -8.61 15.17
C LYS A 115 -3.07 -9.61 14.08
N ASP A 116 -3.71 -9.14 13.02
CA ASP A 116 -4.32 -9.99 12.00
C ASP A 116 -3.30 -10.77 11.16
N ILE A 117 -2.13 -10.15 10.96
CA ILE A 117 -0.99 -10.74 10.22
C ILE A 117 0.27 -10.42 11.02
N HIS A 118 1.26 -11.33 11.02
CA HIS A 118 2.59 -11.11 11.62
C HIS A 118 2.58 -10.59 13.07
N LYS A 119 1.53 -10.88 13.84
CA LYS A 119 1.32 -10.35 15.20
C LYS A 119 1.23 -8.82 15.20
N THR A 120 2.31 -8.14 15.64
CA THR A 120 2.37 -6.67 15.69
C THR A 120 3.41 -6.08 14.75
N PHE A 121 3.98 -6.88 13.86
CA PHE A 121 4.89 -6.40 12.84
C PHE A 121 4.14 -6.09 11.54
N VAL A 122 4.68 -5.16 10.77
CA VAL A 122 4.22 -4.81 9.42
C VAL A 122 5.42 -4.85 8.49
N HIS A 123 5.30 -5.55 7.37
CA HIS A 123 6.29 -5.45 6.31
C HIS A 123 5.88 -4.33 5.38
N VAL A 124 6.82 -3.48 5.03
CA VAL A 124 6.62 -2.38 4.09
C VAL A 124 7.65 -2.43 2.98
N ALA A 125 7.25 -1.99 1.80
CA ALA A 125 8.15 -1.68 0.70
C ALA A 125 8.22 -0.15 0.56
N LEU A 126 9.41 0.38 0.40
CA LEU A 126 9.66 1.80 0.15
C LEU A 126 9.84 2.06 -1.34
N VAL A 127 9.78 3.31 -1.71
CA VAL A 127 9.90 3.73 -3.12
C VAL A 127 11.29 3.43 -3.69
N ASP A 128 12.35 3.45 -2.88
CA ASP A 128 13.70 3.04 -3.29
C ASP A 128 13.85 1.55 -3.61
N GLY A 129 12.78 0.76 -3.47
CA GLY A 129 12.76 -0.69 -3.69
C GLY A 129 13.20 -1.51 -2.48
N SER A 130 13.58 -0.88 -1.37
CA SER A 130 13.89 -1.59 -0.13
C SER A 130 12.62 -2.11 0.55
N ALA A 131 12.77 -3.17 1.34
CA ALA A 131 11.70 -3.71 2.17
C ALA A 131 12.18 -3.87 3.61
N ALA A 132 11.29 -3.57 4.56
CA ALA A 132 11.59 -3.60 5.98
C ALA A 132 10.47 -4.25 6.79
N GLN A 133 10.84 -4.99 7.83
CA GLN A 133 9.92 -5.43 8.87
C GLN A 133 9.94 -4.39 9.99
N LEU A 134 8.81 -3.76 10.23
CA LEU A 134 8.67 -2.68 11.20
C LEU A 134 7.87 -3.13 12.42
N ASN A 135 8.37 -2.87 13.62
CA ASN A 135 7.58 -2.90 14.83
C ASN A 135 6.71 -1.62 14.95
N PRO A 136 5.76 -1.54 15.88
CA PRO A 136 4.87 -0.37 15.99
C PRO A 136 5.59 0.98 16.19
N ALA A 137 6.76 0.99 16.83
CA ALA A 137 7.53 2.21 17.04
C ALA A 137 8.22 2.66 15.74
N ASP A 138 8.80 1.71 15.01
CA ASP A 138 9.48 1.99 13.73
C ASP A 138 8.49 2.30 12.61
N LEU A 139 7.30 1.68 12.61
CA LEU A 139 6.20 2.04 11.71
C LEU A 139 5.80 3.51 11.87
N ARG A 140 5.65 3.98 13.12
CA ARG A 140 5.36 5.38 13.41
C ARG A 140 6.48 6.33 13.01
N LYS A 141 7.75 5.90 13.15
CA LYS A 141 8.88 6.69 12.65
C LYS A 141 8.87 6.80 11.13
N ALA A 142 8.65 5.70 10.41
CA ALA A 142 8.54 5.71 8.95
C ALA A 142 7.42 6.63 8.48
N ALA A 143 6.23 6.53 9.08
CA ALA A 143 5.12 7.43 8.80
C ALA A 143 5.45 8.91 9.08
N ALA A 144 6.18 9.20 10.16
CA ALA A 144 6.61 10.56 10.48
C ALA A 144 7.62 11.12 9.46
N VAL A 145 8.54 10.28 8.97
CA VAL A 145 9.48 10.64 7.90
C VAL A 145 8.72 10.97 6.62
N GLU A 146 7.80 10.11 6.19
CA GLU A 146 6.97 10.33 5.02
C GLU A 146 6.15 11.63 5.13
N MET A 147 5.43 11.82 6.22
CA MET A 147 4.63 13.03 6.44
C MET A 147 5.49 14.30 6.41
N LYS A 148 6.70 14.26 6.96
CA LYS A 148 7.65 15.37 6.90
C LYS A 148 8.13 15.65 5.47
N ALA A 149 8.43 14.62 4.70
CA ALA A 149 8.82 14.75 3.29
C ALA A 149 7.69 15.38 2.45
N LEU A 150 6.44 15.10 2.81
CA LEU A 150 5.23 15.62 2.18
C LEU A 150 4.76 16.98 2.77
N THR A 151 5.62 17.74 3.38
CA THR A 151 5.28 19.05 4.01
C THR A 151 4.17 18.95 5.05
N ASN A 152 4.21 17.91 5.88
CA ASN A 152 3.24 17.57 6.92
C ASN A 152 1.81 17.29 6.41
N GLN A 153 1.69 16.81 5.19
CA GLN A 153 0.40 16.33 4.68
C GLN A 153 0.03 14.99 5.34
N PRO A 154 -1.27 14.70 5.48
CA PRO A 154 -1.71 13.40 5.97
C PRO A 154 -1.21 12.26 5.07
N MET A 155 -0.76 11.16 5.70
CA MET A 155 -0.45 9.93 5.00
C MET A 155 -1.76 9.24 4.59
N ARG A 156 -1.84 8.77 3.35
CA ARG A 156 -3.02 8.11 2.80
C ARG A 156 -2.68 6.70 2.34
N LEU A 157 -3.38 5.73 2.89
CA LEU A 157 -3.25 4.31 2.54
C LEU A 157 -4.60 3.80 2.05
N VAL A 158 -4.61 2.97 1.01
CA VAL A 158 -5.81 2.23 0.64
C VAL A 158 -5.63 0.76 1.03
N ILE A 159 -6.45 0.32 2.00
CA ILE A 159 -6.37 -0.99 2.66
C ILE A 159 -7.40 -1.93 2.03
N PRO A 160 -7.01 -3.13 1.59
CA PRO A 160 -7.91 -4.10 0.95
C PRO A 160 -8.88 -4.77 1.92
#